data_3047fe0794eeb564d8441949399b8c39
#
_entry.id   3047fe0794eeb564d8441949399b8c39
#
_cell.length_a   1.000
_cell.length_b   1.000
_cell.length_c   1.000
_cell.angle_alpha   90.00
_cell.angle_beta   90.00
_cell.angle_gamma   90.00
#
_symmetry.space_group_name_H-M   'P 1'
#
loop_
_entity.id
_entity.type
_entity.pdbx_description
1 polymer ?
#
loop_
_entity_poly.entity_id
_entity_poly.type
_entity_poly.pdbx_seq_one_letter_code
_entity_poly.pdbx_strand_id
1 'polypeptide(L)'
;MPRLRSPLLTAAAALAVLGSLAACDGDKSKSAAMADSGDPLAQYRANPKYKAFMAGEKMSGYVFASPETQAMQDDDFENPGMLAVQDGEEEWSKVEGAAGKSCASCHQDAAKSMKGVAVSYPKFEPKRGKLANIEHRINLCRTEHMKAPELKWESKPLLGLTAYVEHQSRGLPISVKVDGPAAPFFEEGKKFYYTRRGQMDIACAQCHEQNPGMNIGVENLSQGQSNGYPTYRLKWQSFGSLHRRFEGCNQEVRAEPYPRGSDEYTNLELYVAWRGNGLKSEAPSVRR
;
A
#
# COMPACT_ATOMS: atom_id res chain seq x y z
N MET A 1 -13.65 -76.61 -33.81
CA MET A 1 -13.42 -77.10 -35.16
C MET A 1 -13.87 -76.09 -36.17
N PRO A 2 -13.25 -75.89 -37.28
CA PRO A 2 -11.84 -75.53 -37.51
C PRO A 2 -11.69 -74.26 -38.41
N ARG A 3 -10.48 -73.67 -38.39
CA ARG A 3 -9.65 -73.20 -39.51
C ARG A 3 -10.27 -72.34 -40.60
N LEU A 4 -9.62 -71.27 -41.09
CA LEU A 4 -8.36 -71.17 -41.87
C LEU A 4 -8.01 -69.65 -42.08
N ARG A 5 -6.77 -69.23 -41.75
CA ARG A 5 -5.66 -68.78 -42.62
C ARG A 5 -5.94 -67.79 -43.73
N SER A 6 -5.42 -66.54 -43.49
CA SER A 6 -4.23 -65.91 -44.19
C SER A 6 -4.38 -65.58 -45.68
N PRO A 7 -3.47 -64.75 -46.17
CA PRO A 7 -3.13 -63.36 -46.02
C PRO A 7 -3.13 -62.62 -47.37
N LEU A 8 -2.99 -61.31 -47.44
CA LEU A 8 -2.38 -60.70 -48.64
C LEU A 8 -1.85 -59.29 -48.32
N LEU A 9 -0.60 -59.18 -48.59
CA LEU A 9 0.18 -57.95 -48.73
C LEU A 9 -0.40 -57.02 -49.82
N THR A 10 -0.33 -55.70 -49.64
CA THR A 10 0.11 -54.80 -50.71
C THR A 10 0.40 -53.45 -50.09
N ALA A 11 1.63 -53.11 -50.11
CA ALA A 11 2.27 -51.98 -50.86
C ALA A 11 2.04 -50.60 -50.34
N ALA A 12 3.13 -50.06 -49.93
CA ALA A 12 3.40 -48.65 -49.54
C ALA A 12 3.08 -47.65 -50.67
N ALA A 13 2.55 -46.53 -50.27
CA ALA A 13 2.73 -45.26 -50.99
C ALA A 13 2.98 -44.15 -49.99
N ALA A 14 4.22 -43.76 -49.85
CA ALA A 14 4.63 -42.56 -49.10
C ALA A 14 4.31 -41.33 -49.94
N LEU A 15 3.36 -40.50 -49.48
CA LEU A 15 3.20 -39.12 -49.94
C LEU A 15 3.85 -38.20 -48.93
N ALA A 16 5.01 -37.69 -49.28
CA ALA A 16 5.64 -36.58 -48.59
C ALA A 16 4.87 -35.30 -48.92
N VAL A 17 4.12 -34.75 -47.90
CA VAL A 17 3.58 -33.42 -47.97
C VAL A 17 4.59 -32.50 -47.26
N LEU A 18 5.37 -31.76 -48.02
CA LEU A 18 6.16 -30.63 -47.59
C LEU A 18 5.19 -29.49 -47.24
N GLY A 19 4.79 -29.40 -45.97
CA GLY A 19 4.10 -28.26 -45.40
C GLY A 19 5.13 -27.23 -44.97
N SER A 20 5.24 -26.13 -45.69
CA SER A 20 5.97 -24.94 -45.30
C SER A 20 5.36 -24.33 -44.04
N LEU A 21 6.01 -24.50 -42.91
CA LEU A 21 5.76 -23.73 -41.67
C LEU A 21 6.25 -22.31 -41.91
N ALA A 22 5.34 -21.39 -42.21
CA ALA A 22 5.58 -19.98 -42.10
C ALA A 22 5.76 -19.68 -40.59
N ALA A 23 7.00 -19.44 -40.18
CA ALA A 23 7.31 -18.93 -38.87
C ALA A 23 6.73 -17.51 -38.74
N CYS A 24 5.78 -17.31 -37.85
CA CYS A 24 5.42 -15.99 -37.37
C CYS A 24 6.62 -15.47 -36.56
N ASP A 25 7.43 -14.65 -37.18
CA ASP A 25 8.41 -13.81 -36.48
C ASP A 25 7.65 -12.77 -35.65
N GLY A 26 7.22 -13.17 -34.46
CA GLY A 26 6.80 -12.26 -33.42
C GLY A 26 8.03 -11.53 -32.89
N ASP A 27 7.98 -10.24 -32.99
CA ASP A 27 8.97 -9.24 -32.58
C ASP A 27 9.64 -9.57 -31.21
N LYS A 28 10.75 -10.32 -31.27
CA LYS A 28 11.60 -10.65 -30.12
C LYS A 28 12.62 -9.54 -29.82
N SER A 29 12.57 -8.41 -30.54
CA SER A 29 13.64 -7.41 -30.45
C SER A 29 13.51 -6.41 -29.29
N LYS A 30 12.45 -6.43 -28.52
CA LYS A 30 12.28 -5.51 -27.37
C LYS A 30 12.46 -6.13 -25.99
N SER A 31 12.61 -7.45 -25.88
CA SER A 31 12.78 -8.14 -24.57
C SER A 31 14.23 -8.43 -24.21
N ALA A 32 15.18 -8.30 -25.10
CA ALA A 32 16.54 -8.82 -24.93
C ALA A 32 17.58 -7.81 -24.37
N ALA A 33 17.22 -6.53 -24.18
CA ALA A 33 18.18 -5.49 -23.81
C ALA A 33 18.21 -5.13 -22.29
N MET A 34 17.39 -5.80 -21.43
CA MET A 34 17.28 -5.47 -20.01
C MET A 34 17.76 -6.58 -19.04
N ALA A 35 18.47 -7.59 -19.52
CA ALA A 35 18.74 -8.81 -18.74
C ALA A 35 20.12 -8.83 -18.04
N ASP A 36 20.86 -7.72 -17.91
CA ASP A 36 22.24 -7.81 -17.40
C ASP A 36 22.63 -6.81 -16.27
N SER A 37 21.69 -6.23 -15.52
CA SER A 37 22.09 -5.36 -14.40
C SER A 37 22.12 -6.06 -13.04
N GLY A 38 21.57 -7.26 -12.88
CA GLY A 38 21.40 -7.94 -11.59
C GLY A 38 20.51 -7.20 -10.58
N ASP A 39 20.11 -5.96 -10.89
CA ASP A 39 19.27 -5.10 -10.07
C ASP A 39 17.81 -5.13 -10.54
N PRO A 40 16.89 -5.75 -9.79
CA PRO A 40 15.48 -5.85 -10.17
C PRO A 40 14.78 -4.49 -10.26
N LEU A 41 15.37 -3.44 -9.70
CA LEU A 41 14.82 -2.09 -9.70
C LEU A 41 15.32 -1.21 -10.85
N ALA A 42 16.32 -1.64 -11.61
CA ALA A 42 16.91 -0.84 -12.69
C ALA A 42 15.87 -0.37 -13.72
N GLN A 43 14.94 -1.24 -14.11
CA GLN A 43 13.85 -0.92 -15.04
C GLN A 43 12.95 0.22 -14.55
N TYR A 44 12.68 0.28 -13.24
CA TYR A 44 11.86 1.34 -12.64
C TYR A 44 12.62 2.65 -12.56
N ARG A 45 13.94 2.62 -12.21
CA ARG A 45 14.79 3.82 -12.15
C ARG A 45 14.99 4.45 -13.53
N ALA A 46 15.12 3.62 -14.56
CA ALA A 46 15.31 4.09 -15.93
C ALA A 46 14.06 4.71 -16.57
N ASN A 47 12.87 4.47 -16.02
CA ASN A 47 11.62 4.94 -16.59
C ASN A 47 11.31 6.39 -16.15
N PRO A 48 11.33 7.38 -17.08
CA PRO A 48 11.09 8.78 -16.73
C PRO A 48 9.70 9.04 -16.14
N LYS A 49 8.69 8.20 -16.46
CA LYS A 49 7.34 8.26 -15.86
C LYS A 49 7.39 8.21 -14.33
N TYR A 50 8.31 7.43 -13.77
CA TYR A 50 8.35 7.18 -12.33
C TYR A 50 9.17 8.18 -11.53
N LYS A 51 9.85 9.12 -12.18
CA LYS A 51 10.68 10.14 -11.52
C LYS A 51 9.92 10.95 -10.45
N ALA A 52 8.66 11.26 -10.71
CA ALA A 52 7.80 12.01 -9.77
C ALA A 52 7.40 11.20 -8.52
N PHE A 53 7.55 9.87 -8.56
CA PHE A 53 7.21 8.90 -7.51
C PHE A 53 8.43 8.37 -6.77
N MET A 54 9.56 9.05 -6.89
CA MET A 54 10.83 8.70 -6.27
C MET A 54 11.38 9.83 -5.41
N ALA A 55 12.15 9.46 -4.39
CA ALA A 55 12.96 10.37 -3.57
C ALA A 55 14.34 9.73 -3.33
N GLY A 56 15.32 10.03 -4.19
CA GLY A 56 16.57 9.29 -4.28
C GLY A 56 16.31 7.83 -4.68
N GLU A 57 16.80 6.89 -3.90
CA GLU A 57 16.59 5.45 -4.11
C GLU A 57 15.21 4.93 -3.64
N LYS A 58 14.44 5.77 -2.96
CA LYS A 58 13.12 5.41 -2.45
C LYS A 58 12.09 5.50 -3.56
N MET A 59 11.25 4.49 -3.67
CA MET A 59 10.19 4.39 -4.67
C MET A 59 8.84 4.22 -3.99
N SER A 60 7.85 5.00 -4.41
CA SER A 60 6.46 4.77 -4.01
C SER A 60 5.96 3.39 -4.46
N GLY A 61 5.00 2.84 -3.72
CA GLY A 61 4.27 1.65 -4.13
C GLY A 61 3.54 1.79 -5.48
N TYR A 62 3.27 3.01 -5.94
CA TYR A 62 2.72 3.31 -7.26
C TYR A 62 3.57 2.71 -8.40
N VAL A 63 4.90 2.81 -8.28
CA VAL A 63 5.84 2.35 -9.30
C VAL A 63 5.71 0.84 -9.58
N PHE A 64 5.30 0.08 -8.57
CA PHE A 64 5.17 -1.39 -8.63
C PHE A 64 3.74 -1.85 -8.99
N ALA A 65 2.80 -0.93 -9.15
CA ALA A 65 1.42 -1.25 -9.54
C ALA A 65 1.31 -1.50 -11.04
N SER A 66 0.30 -2.28 -11.45
CA SER A 66 0.01 -2.49 -12.87
C SER A 66 -0.45 -1.17 -13.54
N PRO A 67 -0.29 -1.04 -14.87
CA PRO A 67 -0.74 0.17 -15.59
C PRO A 67 -2.21 0.51 -15.34
N GLU A 68 -3.09 -0.49 -15.22
CA GLU A 68 -4.53 -0.31 -14.95
C GLU A 68 -4.76 0.25 -13.54
N THR A 69 -4.02 -0.27 -12.55
CA THR A 69 -4.09 0.23 -11.17
C THR A 69 -3.54 1.65 -11.06
N GLN A 70 -2.48 1.96 -11.82
CA GLN A 70 -1.93 3.32 -11.90
C GLN A 70 -2.94 4.29 -12.53
N ALA A 71 -3.56 3.91 -13.65
CA ALA A 71 -4.58 4.72 -14.31
C ALA A 71 -5.77 5.01 -13.38
N MET A 72 -6.24 3.99 -12.64
CA MET A 72 -7.31 4.15 -11.65
C MET A 72 -6.92 5.12 -10.52
N GLN A 73 -5.65 5.14 -10.09
CA GLN A 73 -5.19 6.09 -9.06
C GLN A 73 -5.02 7.52 -9.63
N ASP A 74 -4.61 7.64 -10.88
CA ASP A 74 -4.28 8.92 -11.50
C ASP A 74 -5.52 9.78 -11.82
N ASP A 75 -6.69 9.15 -11.95
CA ASP A 75 -7.96 9.80 -12.18
C ASP A 75 -8.83 9.79 -10.91
N ASP A 76 -9.06 10.95 -10.31
CA ASP A 76 -9.86 11.08 -9.09
C ASP A 76 -11.31 10.62 -9.26
N PHE A 77 -11.86 10.60 -10.48
CA PHE A 77 -13.19 10.08 -10.76
C PHE A 77 -13.21 8.54 -10.73
N GLU A 78 -12.16 7.91 -11.26
CA GLU A 78 -12.03 6.45 -11.31
C GLU A 78 -11.46 5.87 -10.00
N ASN A 79 -10.86 6.70 -9.15
CA ASN A 79 -10.25 6.27 -7.89
C ASN A 79 -11.32 5.99 -6.81
N PRO A 80 -11.57 4.70 -6.46
CA PRO A 80 -12.61 4.38 -5.49
C PRO A 80 -12.31 4.91 -4.07
N GLY A 81 -11.04 5.26 -3.79
CA GLY A 81 -10.62 5.87 -2.53
C GLY A 81 -11.18 7.28 -2.34
N MET A 82 -11.56 7.98 -3.43
CA MET A 82 -12.17 9.30 -3.36
C MET A 82 -13.56 9.28 -2.72
N LEU A 83 -14.28 8.14 -2.76
CA LEU A 83 -15.52 7.98 -2.01
C LEU A 83 -15.29 8.10 -0.50
N ALA A 84 -14.17 7.58 0.00
CA ALA A 84 -13.83 7.73 1.42
C ALA A 84 -13.48 9.20 1.78
N VAL A 85 -12.89 9.95 0.85
CA VAL A 85 -12.65 11.40 1.03
C VAL A 85 -13.97 12.15 1.14
N GLN A 86 -14.95 11.85 0.26
CA GLN A 86 -16.30 12.46 0.31
C GLN A 86 -17.04 12.11 1.60
N ASP A 87 -17.02 10.84 2.03
CA ASP A 87 -17.58 10.43 3.33
C ASP A 87 -16.92 11.19 4.49
N GLY A 88 -15.60 11.41 4.41
CA GLY A 88 -14.86 12.17 5.42
C GLY A 88 -15.20 13.66 5.45
N GLU A 89 -15.49 14.27 4.31
CA GLU A 89 -15.95 15.64 4.21
C GLU A 89 -17.32 15.83 4.88
N GLU A 90 -18.24 14.88 4.69
CA GLU A 90 -19.52 14.87 5.38
C GLU A 90 -19.34 14.74 6.90
N GLU A 91 -18.54 13.77 7.35
CA GLU A 91 -18.24 13.56 8.77
C GLU A 91 -17.50 14.74 9.41
N TRP A 92 -16.70 15.52 8.66
CA TRP A 92 -15.99 16.71 9.11
C TRP A 92 -16.92 17.80 9.65
N SER A 93 -18.05 17.96 8.97
CA SER A 93 -19.06 18.99 9.32
C SER A 93 -20.12 18.49 10.28
N LYS A 94 -20.18 17.20 10.57
CA LYS A 94 -21.19 16.56 11.40
C LYS A 94 -21.02 16.90 12.87
N VAL A 95 -22.05 17.51 13.45
CA VAL A 95 -22.09 17.83 14.87
C VAL A 95 -22.39 16.59 15.70
N GLU A 96 -21.53 16.26 16.64
CA GLU A 96 -21.65 15.07 17.49
C GLU A 96 -21.19 15.33 18.93
N GLY A 97 -21.55 14.40 19.82
CA GLY A 97 -21.15 14.39 21.23
C GLY A 97 -21.85 15.46 22.07
N ALA A 98 -21.64 15.37 23.38
CA ALA A 98 -22.30 16.26 24.35
C ALA A 98 -21.86 17.72 24.25
N ALA A 99 -20.70 17.98 23.62
CA ALA A 99 -20.22 19.34 23.40
C ALA A 99 -20.88 20.04 22.20
N GLY A 100 -21.68 19.33 21.40
CA GLY A 100 -22.37 19.88 20.22
C GLY A 100 -21.40 20.48 19.19
N LYS A 101 -20.27 19.82 18.93
CA LYS A 101 -19.22 20.29 18.02
C LYS A 101 -19.00 19.34 16.87
N SER A 102 -18.44 19.86 15.78
CA SER A 102 -17.87 19.10 14.68
C SER A 102 -16.37 19.35 14.56
N CYS A 103 -15.68 18.63 13.68
CA CYS A 103 -14.28 18.95 13.35
C CYS A 103 -14.19 20.39 12.79
N ALA A 104 -15.12 20.76 11.90
CA ALA A 104 -15.23 22.10 11.31
C ALA A 104 -15.42 23.20 12.36
N SER A 105 -16.08 22.92 13.50
CA SER A 105 -16.27 23.91 14.56
C SER A 105 -14.96 24.49 15.11
N CYS A 106 -13.87 23.71 15.09
CA CYS A 106 -12.55 24.14 15.58
C CYS A 106 -11.56 24.35 14.43
N HIS A 107 -11.59 23.49 13.43
CA HIS A 107 -10.60 23.48 12.34
C HIS A 107 -11.07 24.20 11.07
N GLN A 108 -12.35 24.61 11.02
CA GLN A 108 -12.94 25.33 9.87
C GLN A 108 -12.73 24.57 8.54
N ASP A 109 -12.18 25.24 7.53
CA ASP A 109 -11.85 24.69 6.22
C ASP A 109 -10.63 23.77 6.32
N ALA A 110 -10.83 22.47 6.06
CA ALA A 110 -9.78 21.47 6.12
C ALA A 110 -8.66 21.73 5.10
N ALA A 111 -8.97 22.28 3.93
CA ALA A 111 -7.97 22.56 2.91
C ALA A 111 -6.92 23.58 3.39
N LYS A 112 -7.28 24.40 4.37
CA LYS A 112 -6.36 25.37 5.00
C LYS A 112 -5.73 24.82 6.27
N SER A 113 -6.54 24.26 7.17
CA SER A 113 -6.11 23.85 8.50
C SER A 113 -5.40 22.51 8.57
N MET A 114 -5.69 21.59 7.64
CA MET A 114 -5.10 20.25 7.60
C MET A 114 -4.00 20.11 6.56
N LYS A 115 -3.75 21.11 5.73
CA LYS A 115 -2.68 21.06 4.73
C LYS A 115 -1.31 20.81 5.40
N GLY A 116 -0.66 19.72 5.02
CA GLY A 116 0.65 19.32 5.54
C GLY A 116 0.63 18.70 6.94
N VAL A 117 -0.56 18.51 7.55
CA VAL A 117 -0.67 17.88 8.88
C VAL A 117 -0.30 16.40 8.78
N ALA A 118 -0.91 15.67 7.87
CA ALA A 118 -0.79 14.22 7.78
C ALA A 118 0.65 13.75 7.49
N VAL A 119 1.37 14.44 6.61
CA VAL A 119 2.75 14.05 6.23
C VAL A 119 3.77 14.08 7.38
N SER A 120 3.38 14.57 8.56
CA SER A 120 4.21 14.61 9.77
C SER A 120 3.77 13.57 10.83
N TYR A 121 2.81 12.70 10.53
CA TYR A 121 2.35 11.65 11.42
C TYR A 121 2.91 10.27 11.01
N PRO A 122 3.10 9.35 11.98
CA PRO A 122 2.83 9.44 13.42
C PRO A 122 3.76 10.40 14.16
N LYS A 123 3.29 10.94 15.30
CA LYS A 123 4.08 11.80 16.21
C LYS A 123 3.90 11.37 17.67
N PHE A 124 4.86 11.75 18.51
CA PHE A 124 4.68 11.63 19.95
C PHE A 124 3.54 12.57 20.42
N GLU A 125 2.59 11.99 21.15
CA GLU A 125 1.47 12.71 21.76
C GLU A 125 1.68 12.78 23.29
N PRO A 126 2.04 13.95 23.82
CA PRO A 126 2.42 14.07 25.24
C PRO A 126 1.35 13.60 26.21
N LYS A 127 0.07 13.83 25.92
CA LYS A 127 -1.03 13.39 26.78
C LYS A 127 -1.18 11.87 26.85
N ARG A 128 -0.83 11.17 25.78
CA ARG A 128 -0.80 9.72 25.75
C ARG A 128 0.50 9.15 26.33
N GLY A 129 1.59 9.91 26.35
CA GLY A 129 2.93 9.39 26.61
C GLY A 129 3.42 8.41 25.56
N LYS A 130 2.82 8.39 24.35
CA LYS A 130 3.02 7.43 23.27
C LYS A 130 2.83 8.10 21.91
N LEU A 131 3.12 7.38 20.84
CA LEU A 131 2.81 7.85 19.50
C LEU A 131 1.29 7.94 19.25
N ALA A 132 0.91 8.86 18.39
CA ALA A 132 -0.39 8.93 17.76
C ALA A 132 -0.23 9.01 16.24
N ASN A 133 -1.00 8.24 15.49
CA ASN A 133 -1.24 8.45 14.08
C ASN A 133 -2.51 9.32 13.89
N ILE A 134 -2.94 9.51 12.64
CA ILE A 134 -4.11 10.35 12.34
C ILE A 134 -5.39 9.79 12.97
N GLU A 135 -5.61 8.48 12.93
CA GLU A 135 -6.78 7.83 13.52
C GLU A 135 -6.83 8.03 15.05
N HIS A 136 -5.70 7.86 15.72
CA HIS A 136 -5.62 8.18 17.15
C HIS A 136 -5.93 9.65 17.42
N ARG A 137 -5.39 10.57 16.61
CA ARG A 137 -5.60 12.00 16.80
C ARG A 137 -7.05 12.39 16.60
N ILE A 138 -7.73 11.79 15.60
CA ILE A 138 -9.18 11.97 15.39
C ILE A 138 -9.95 11.54 16.65
N ASN A 139 -9.69 10.33 17.16
CA ASN A 139 -10.38 9.82 18.33
C ASN A 139 -10.09 10.63 19.61
N LEU A 140 -8.86 11.12 19.79
CA LEU A 140 -8.54 12.05 20.88
C LEU A 140 -9.34 13.35 20.79
N CYS A 141 -9.47 13.95 19.61
CA CYS A 141 -10.28 15.15 19.41
C CYS A 141 -11.76 14.88 19.71
N ARG A 142 -12.28 13.72 19.30
CA ARG A 142 -13.67 13.32 19.57
C ARG A 142 -13.94 13.18 21.07
N THR A 143 -13.11 12.45 21.78
CA THR A 143 -13.33 12.21 23.22
C THR A 143 -13.06 13.44 24.07
N GLU A 144 -11.97 14.18 23.81
CA GLU A 144 -11.55 15.31 24.64
C GLU A 144 -12.34 16.59 24.36
N HIS A 145 -12.63 16.90 23.10
CA HIS A 145 -13.17 18.20 22.71
C HIS A 145 -14.63 18.15 22.24
N MET A 146 -15.04 17.07 21.60
CA MET A 146 -16.42 16.91 21.16
C MET A 146 -17.29 16.20 22.23
N LYS A 147 -16.66 15.49 23.18
CA LYS A 147 -17.35 14.64 24.15
C LYS A 147 -18.19 13.56 23.45
N ALA A 148 -17.68 13.07 22.33
CA ALA A 148 -18.22 12.00 21.51
C ALA A 148 -17.45 10.68 21.77
N PRO A 149 -18.07 9.51 21.57
CA PRO A 149 -17.36 8.23 21.69
C PRO A 149 -16.31 8.09 20.60
N GLU A 150 -15.30 7.26 20.87
CA GLU A 150 -14.32 6.86 19.86
C GLU A 150 -15.01 6.15 18.70
N LEU A 151 -14.50 6.40 17.49
CA LEU A 151 -14.85 5.62 16.32
C LEU A 151 -14.04 4.33 16.30
N LYS A 152 -14.69 3.23 15.94
CA LYS A 152 -14.01 1.93 15.81
C LYS A 152 -13.00 1.96 14.67
N TRP A 153 -11.86 1.32 14.88
CA TRP A 153 -10.87 1.08 13.82
C TRP A 153 -11.53 0.38 12.62
N GLU A 154 -11.15 0.79 11.41
CA GLU A 154 -11.72 0.36 10.13
C GLU A 154 -13.22 0.68 9.95
N SER A 155 -13.83 1.45 10.83
CA SER A 155 -15.18 1.93 10.56
C SER A 155 -15.18 2.99 9.45
N LYS A 156 -16.28 3.02 8.68
CA LYS A 156 -16.45 3.97 7.59
C LYS A 156 -16.22 5.43 8.03
N PRO A 157 -16.76 5.92 9.18
CA PRO A 157 -16.49 7.28 9.63
C PRO A 157 -15.02 7.57 9.96
N LEU A 158 -14.31 6.62 10.61
CA LEU A 158 -12.90 6.85 10.94
C LEU A 158 -12.02 6.84 9.69
N LEU A 159 -12.22 5.87 8.80
CA LEU A 159 -11.52 5.80 7.53
C LEU A 159 -11.79 7.02 6.64
N GLY A 160 -13.05 7.48 6.59
CA GLY A 160 -13.43 8.67 5.84
C GLY A 160 -12.72 9.92 6.37
N LEU A 161 -12.81 10.19 7.68
CA LEU A 161 -12.11 11.32 8.29
C LEU A 161 -10.60 11.24 8.08
N THR A 162 -10.00 10.05 8.20
CA THR A 162 -8.57 9.85 7.94
C THR A 162 -8.25 10.16 6.48
N ALA A 163 -9.03 9.63 5.52
CA ALA A 163 -8.84 9.90 4.10
C ALA A 163 -8.96 11.39 3.78
N TYR A 164 -9.95 12.06 4.35
CA TYR A 164 -10.18 13.49 4.13
C TYR A 164 -9.02 14.35 4.64
N VAL A 165 -8.50 14.07 5.84
CA VAL A 165 -7.34 14.76 6.43
C VAL A 165 -6.06 14.47 5.63
N GLU A 166 -5.80 13.22 5.29
CA GLU A 166 -4.64 12.80 4.49
C GLU A 166 -4.66 13.44 3.10
N HIS A 167 -5.83 13.51 2.46
CA HIS A 167 -6.01 14.12 1.14
C HIS A 167 -5.56 15.59 1.11
N GLN A 168 -5.74 16.35 2.22
CA GLN A 168 -5.26 17.74 2.30
C GLN A 168 -3.73 17.86 2.23
N SER A 169 -3.02 16.76 2.39
CA SER A 169 -1.56 16.70 2.29
C SER A 169 -1.06 16.01 1.01
N ARG A 170 -1.97 15.60 0.09
CA ARG A 170 -1.62 14.93 -1.17
C ARG A 170 -0.61 15.75 -1.97
N GLY A 171 0.45 15.10 -2.45
CA GLY A 171 1.54 15.73 -3.21
C GLY A 171 2.63 16.39 -2.35
N LEU A 172 2.43 16.54 -1.03
CA LEU A 172 3.47 17.04 -0.13
C LEU A 172 4.40 15.91 0.31
N PRO A 173 5.69 16.18 0.56
CA PRO A 173 6.65 15.16 0.98
C PRO A 173 6.37 14.70 2.41
N ILE A 174 6.41 13.39 2.63
CA ILE A 174 6.43 12.79 3.97
C ILE A 174 7.64 13.32 4.74
N SER A 175 7.43 13.73 6.00
CA SER A 175 8.45 14.37 6.82
C SER A 175 8.28 14.07 8.31
N VAL A 176 8.16 12.80 8.66
CA VAL A 176 8.06 12.39 10.06
C VAL A 176 9.37 12.60 10.81
N LYS A 177 9.27 12.96 12.08
CA LYS A 177 10.41 13.11 12.99
C LYS A 177 10.54 11.88 13.87
N VAL A 178 11.79 11.43 14.05
CA VAL A 178 12.11 10.21 14.81
C VAL A 178 13.04 10.46 15.99
N ASP A 179 13.37 11.73 16.23
CA ASP A 179 14.20 12.20 17.34
C ASP A 179 13.39 12.62 18.56
N GLY A 180 14.09 13.03 19.62
CA GLY A 180 13.45 13.47 20.86
C GLY A 180 12.55 12.40 21.48
N PRO A 181 11.33 12.77 21.93
CA PRO A 181 10.42 11.82 22.58
C PRO A 181 9.94 10.67 21.67
N ALA A 182 10.07 10.79 20.34
CA ALA A 182 9.69 9.75 19.40
C ALA A 182 10.75 8.65 19.26
N ALA A 183 12.00 8.92 19.65
CA ALA A 183 13.14 8.02 19.39
C ALA A 183 12.96 6.59 19.95
N PRO A 184 12.51 6.35 21.19
CA PRO A 184 12.34 4.98 21.69
C PRO A 184 11.29 4.20 20.91
N PHE A 185 10.21 4.85 20.49
CA PHE A 185 9.15 4.22 19.69
C PHE A 185 9.60 3.92 18.26
N PHE A 186 10.45 4.78 17.70
CA PHE A 186 11.07 4.52 16.41
C PHE A 186 11.96 3.28 16.43
N GLU A 187 12.78 3.09 17.47
CA GLU A 187 13.64 1.92 17.62
C GLU A 187 12.80 0.63 17.81
N GLU A 188 11.68 0.68 18.55
CA GLU A 188 10.77 -0.47 18.64
C GLU A 188 10.10 -0.77 17.28
N GLY A 189 9.68 0.22 16.52
CA GLY A 189 9.15 0.05 15.16
C GLY A 189 10.19 -0.55 14.20
N LYS A 190 11.42 -0.08 14.28
CA LYS A 190 12.57 -0.64 13.54
C LYS A 190 12.81 -2.09 13.91
N LYS A 191 12.88 -2.40 15.20
CA LYS A 191 13.03 -3.76 15.70
C LYS A 191 11.93 -4.67 15.17
N PHE A 192 10.65 -4.22 15.22
CA PHE A 192 9.53 -4.97 14.65
C PHE A 192 9.76 -5.29 13.18
N TYR A 193 10.17 -4.30 12.39
CA TYR A 193 10.37 -4.42 10.94
C TYR A 193 11.40 -5.48 10.55
N TYR A 194 12.45 -5.66 11.37
CA TYR A 194 13.52 -6.65 11.14
C TYR A 194 13.30 -7.96 11.90
N THR A 195 12.32 -8.03 12.80
CA THR A 195 12.03 -9.27 13.56
C THR A 195 11.29 -10.27 12.68
N ARG A 196 11.88 -11.46 12.53
CA ARG A 196 11.25 -12.58 11.85
C ARG A 196 10.07 -13.10 12.66
N ARG A 197 8.97 -13.38 12.00
CA ARG A 197 7.70 -13.71 12.65
C ARG A 197 6.98 -14.85 11.91
N GLY A 198 6.04 -15.46 12.67
CA GLY A 198 5.14 -16.48 12.17
C GLY A 198 5.82 -17.79 11.81
N GLN A 199 5.01 -18.74 11.32
CA GLN A 199 5.51 -20.07 10.94
C GLN A 199 6.45 -20.03 9.73
N MET A 200 6.34 -18.99 8.91
CA MET A 200 7.22 -18.82 7.74
C MET A 200 8.55 -18.17 8.10
N ASP A 201 8.70 -17.69 9.34
CA ASP A 201 9.93 -17.06 9.84
C ASP A 201 10.44 -15.94 8.92
N ILE A 202 9.54 -15.00 8.56
CA ILE A 202 9.82 -13.90 7.62
C ILE A 202 9.61 -12.55 8.33
N ALA A 203 10.55 -11.61 8.13
CA ALA A 203 10.45 -10.22 8.55
C ALA A 203 9.99 -9.31 7.37
N CYS A 204 9.52 -8.10 7.68
CA CYS A 204 9.14 -7.11 6.66
C CYS A 204 10.30 -6.80 5.70
N ALA A 205 11.52 -6.69 6.24
CA ALA A 205 12.74 -6.41 5.48
C ALA A 205 13.02 -7.43 4.38
N GLN A 206 12.70 -8.73 4.60
CA GLN A 206 12.97 -9.76 3.60
C GLN A 206 12.17 -9.57 2.32
N CYS A 207 10.92 -9.08 2.41
CA CYS A 207 10.14 -8.74 1.24
C CYS A 207 10.48 -7.34 0.70
N HIS A 208 10.56 -6.34 1.57
CA HIS A 208 10.53 -4.93 1.17
C HIS A 208 11.92 -4.27 1.01
N GLU A 209 12.98 -4.91 1.48
CA GLU A 209 14.37 -4.43 1.29
C GLU A 209 15.21 -5.40 0.46
N GLN A 210 15.03 -6.71 0.69
CA GLN A 210 15.87 -7.72 0.03
C GLN A 210 15.28 -8.15 -1.33
N ASN A 211 13.97 -8.05 -1.52
CA ASN A 211 13.28 -8.55 -2.70
C ASN A 211 12.28 -7.57 -3.36
N PRO A 212 12.48 -6.22 -3.31
CA PRO A 212 11.59 -5.32 -4.02
C PRO A 212 11.71 -5.54 -5.54
N GLY A 213 10.59 -5.42 -6.26
CA GLY A 213 10.52 -5.70 -7.70
C GLY A 213 10.32 -7.17 -8.05
N MET A 214 10.48 -8.08 -7.08
CA MET A 214 10.18 -9.50 -7.27
C MET A 214 8.68 -9.76 -7.09
N ASN A 215 8.19 -10.89 -7.58
CA ASN A 215 6.79 -11.29 -7.44
C ASN A 215 6.61 -12.34 -6.33
N ILE A 216 5.57 -12.17 -5.54
CA ILE A 216 4.99 -13.25 -4.72
C ILE A 216 3.64 -13.60 -5.31
N GLY A 217 3.56 -14.74 -5.99
CA GLY A 217 2.39 -15.09 -6.80
C GLY A 217 2.15 -14.01 -7.87
N VAL A 218 1.02 -13.35 -7.78
CA VAL A 218 0.61 -12.29 -8.71
C VAL A 218 0.89 -10.86 -8.21
N GLU A 219 1.45 -10.73 -7.01
CA GLU A 219 1.75 -9.42 -6.42
C GLU A 219 3.23 -9.06 -6.61
N ASN A 220 3.48 -7.86 -7.12
CA ASN A 220 4.83 -7.30 -7.19
C ASN A 220 5.19 -6.67 -5.84
N LEU A 221 6.35 -7.03 -5.30
CA LEU A 221 6.83 -6.52 -4.02
C LEU A 221 7.36 -5.09 -4.18
N SER A 222 6.73 -4.15 -3.51
CA SER A 222 7.24 -2.78 -3.39
C SER A 222 8.31 -2.68 -2.31
N GLN A 223 8.94 -1.50 -2.18
CA GLN A 223 9.83 -1.20 -1.05
C GLN A 223 9.10 -1.01 0.29
N GLY A 224 7.78 -1.22 0.36
CA GLY A 224 6.99 -1.13 1.59
C GLY A 224 6.82 0.28 2.13
N GLN A 225 6.79 1.29 1.26
CA GLN A 225 6.55 2.67 1.66
C GLN A 225 5.07 2.90 1.99
N SER A 226 4.80 3.71 3.02
CA SER A 226 3.44 3.97 3.51
C SER A 226 2.76 5.19 2.88
N ASN A 227 3.43 5.91 2.01
CA ASN A 227 3.00 7.21 1.46
C ASN A 227 1.67 7.19 0.67
N GLY A 228 1.12 6.01 0.37
CA GLY A 228 -0.17 5.85 -0.30
C GLY A 228 -1.33 5.51 0.65
N TYR A 229 -1.10 5.41 1.96
CA TYR A 229 -2.14 5.04 2.92
C TYR A 229 -2.83 6.26 3.53
N PRO A 230 -4.14 6.11 3.86
CA PRO A 230 -5.02 4.97 3.62
C PRO A 230 -5.28 4.74 2.14
N THR A 231 -5.63 3.50 1.77
CA THR A 231 -5.67 3.06 0.37
C THR A 231 -6.91 2.23 0.05
N TYR A 232 -7.41 2.32 -1.20
CA TYR A 232 -8.30 1.31 -1.73
C TYR A 232 -7.49 0.12 -2.25
N ARG A 233 -7.79 -1.08 -1.77
CA ARG A 233 -7.14 -2.29 -2.31
C ARG A 233 -8.11 -3.14 -3.10
N LEU A 234 -7.75 -3.47 -4.34
CA LEU A 234 -8.53 -4.32 -5.22
C LEU A 234 -8.75 -5.71 -4.61
N LYS A 235 -7.75 -6.26 -3.92
CA LYS A 235 -7.86 -7.53 -3.18
C LYS A 235 -8.88 -7.47 -2.05
N TRP A 236 -9.07 -6.32 -1.42
CA TRP A 236 -10.05 -6.13 -0.35
C TRP A 236 -11.42 -5.70 -0.87
N GLN A 237 -11.51 -5.19 -2.10
CA GLN A 237 -12.68 -4.51 -2.64
C GLN A 237 -13.21 -3.44 -1.68
N SER A 238 -12.31 -2.79 -0.96
CA SER A 238 -12.63 -1.79 0.05
C SER A 238 -11.44 -0.89 0.37
N PHE A 239 -11.75 0.26 0.95
CA PHE A 239 -10.78 1.18 1.52
C PHE A 239 -10.31 0.68 2.90
N GLY A 240 -9.06 0.97 3.27
CA GLY A 240 -8.53 0.51 4.55
C GLY A 240 -7.25 1.20 4.98
N SER A 241 -6.97 1.10 6.28
CA SER A 241 -5.81 1.70 6.94
C SER A 241 -4.51 0.94 6.68
N LEU A 242 -3.39 1.57 7.03
CA LEU A 242 -2.08 0.92 7.05
C LEU A 242 -2.03 -0.21 8.09
N HIS A 243 -2.70 -0.07 9.24
CA HIS A 243 -2.77 -1.13 10.24
C HIS A 243 -3.47 -2.40 9.73
N ARG A 244 -4.52 -2.24 8.90
CA ARG A 244 -5.13 -3.38 8.21
C ARG A 244 -4.15 -4.06 7.26
N ARG A 245 -3.25 -3.30 6.62
CA ARG A 245 -2.20 -3.89 5.77
C ARG A 245 -1.18 -4.66 6.61
N PHE A 246 -0.76 -4.13 7.75
CA PHE A 246 0.14 -4.83 8.66
C PHE A 246 -0.47 -6.14 9.17
N GLU A 247 -1.75 -6.11 9.56
CA GLU A 247 -2.50 -7.32 9.91
C GLU A 247 -2.44 -8.37 8.79
N GLY A 248 -2.75 -7.97 7.55
CA GLY A 248 -2.70 -8.87 6.40
C GLY A 248 -1.29 -9.43 6.14
N CYS A 249 -0.23 -8.62 6.26
CA CYS A 249 1.14 -9.10 6.13
C CYS A 249 1.51 -10.12 7.22
N ASN A 250 1.10 -9.89 8.47
CA ASN A 250 1.33 -10.86 9.54
C ASN A 250 0.61 -12.19 9.26
N GLN A 251 -0.65 -12.14 8.81
CA GLN A 251 -1.42 -13.34 8.43
C GLN A 251 -0.77 -14.08 7.25
N GLU A 252 -0.28 -13.36 6.24
CA GLU A 252 0.41 -13.93 5.08
C GLU A 252 1.67 -14.73 5.49
N VAL A 253 2.39 -14.33 6.53
CA VAL A 253 3.53 -15.07 7.09
C VAL A 253 3.15 -16.01 8.24
N ARG A 254 1.85 -16.22 8.48
CA ARG A 254 1.28 -17.06 9.55
C ARG A 254 1.73 -16.63 10.94
N ALA A 255 1.85 -15.33 11.17
CA ALA A 255 2.07 -14.72 12.47
C ALA A 255 0.75 -14.21 13.04
N GLU A 256 0.60 -14.30 14.37
CA GLU A 256 -0.52 -13.66 15.06
C GLU A 256 -0.42 -12.14 14.87
N PRO A 257 -1.46 -11.47 14.32
CA PRO A 257 -1.45 -10.03 14.15
C PRO A 257 -1.70 -9.30 15.48
N TYR A 258 -1.20 -8.08 15.60
CA TYR A 258 -1.57 -7.19 16.69
C TYR A 258 -2.91 -6.48 16.39
N PRO A 259 -3.62 -6.02 17.43
CA PRO A 259 -4.82 -5.22 17.24
C PRO A 259 -4.51 -3.93 16.47
N ARG A 260 -5.45 -3.50 15.64
CA ARG A 260 -5.37 -2.18 14.99
C ARG A 260 -5.38 -1.11 16.06
N GLY A 261 -4.57 -0.07 15.92
CA GLY A 261 -4.38 0.96 16.93
C GLY A 261 -3.44 0.57 18.07
N SER A 262 -2.85 -0.62 18.04
CA SER A 262 -1.85 -1.01 19.03
C SER A 262 -0.58 -0.18 18.94
N ASP A 263 0.17 -0.14 20.04
CA ASP A 263 1.45 0.55 20.09
C ASP A 263 2.46 -0.07 19.12
N GLU A 264 2.46 -1.40 18.99
CA GLU A 264 3.34 -2.14 18.10
C GLU A 264 3.15 -1.70 16.64
N TYR A 265 1.89 -1.61 16.19
CA TYR A 265 1.60 -1.15 14.82
C TYR A 265 1.83 0.34 14.63
N THR A 266 1.60 1.18 15.64
CA THR A 266 1.86 2.61 15.56
C THR A 266 3.37 2.90 15.53
N ASN A 267 4.17 2.12 16.28
CA ASN A 267 5.63 2.21 16.24
C ASN A 267 6.17 1.75 14.88
N LEU A 268 5.65 0.64 14.34
CA LEU A 268 5.97 0.17 13.00
C LEU A 268 5.59 1.22 11.93
N GLU A 269 4.42 1.85 12.07
CA GLU A 269 3.97 2.92 11.17
C GLU A 269 4.95 4.10 11.15
N LEU A 270 5.45 4.55 12.32
CA LEU A 270 6.48 5.58 12.37
C LEU A 270 7.74 5.16 11.62
N TYR A 271 8.18 3.92 11.80
CA TYR A 271 9.38 3.41 11.11
C TYR A 271 9.19 3.38 9.58
N VAL A 272 8.07 2.84 9.07
CA VAL A 272 7.84 2.78 7.62
C VAL A 272 7.56 4.15 7.02
N ALA A 273 6.94 5.07 7.76
CA ALA A 273 6.78 6.46 7.33
C ALA A 273 8.13 7.16 7.21
N TRP A 274 9.03 6.99 8.18
CA TRP A 274 10.40 7.51 8.12
C TRP A 274 11.17 6.94 6.92
N ARG A 275 11.04 5.65 6.63
CA ARG A 275 11.62 5.05 5.42
C ARG A 275 11.12 5.76 4.15
N GLY A 276 9.88 6.24 4.17
CA GLY A 276 9.24 6.99 3.10
C GLY A 276 9.52 8.51 3.11
N ASN A 277 10.29 9.06 4.06
CA ASN A 277 10.56 10.49 4.10
C ASN A 277 11.11 11.00 2.76
N GLY A 278 10.49 12.09 2.26
CA GLY A 278 10.78 12.70 0.97
C GLY A 278 9.89 12.22 -0.18
N LEU A 279 9.25 11.04 -0.09
CA LEU A 279 8.22 10.62 -1.04
C LEU A 279 6.97 11.47 -0.85
N LYS A 280 6.29 11.79 -1.94
CA LYS A 280 5.02 12.54 -1.88
C LYS A 280 3.91 11.65 -1.31
N SER A 281 3.04 12.23 -0.47
CA SER A 281 1.78 11.60 -0.08
C SER A 281 0.90 11.40 -1.31
N GLU A 282 0.33 10.20 -1.44
CA GLU A 282 -0.56 9.81 -2.55
C GLU A 282 -1.97 9.47 -2.06
N ALA A 283 -2.25 9.65 -0.76
CA ALA A 283 -3.55 9.27 -0.20
C ALA A 283 -4.71 10.13 -0.74
N PRO A 284 -5.82 9.49 -1.12
CA PRO A 284 -6.04 8.04 -1.17
C PRO A 284 -5.42 7.41 -2.40
N SER A 285 -4.67 6.34 -2.22
CA SER A 285 -4.10 5.59 -3.34
C SER A 285 -4.96 4.38 -3.74
N VAL A 286 -4.64 3.77 -4.89
CA VAL A 286 -5.17 2.47 -5.29
C VAL A 286 -4.04 1.45 -5.34
N ARG A 287 -4.25 0.28 -4.75
CA ARG A 287 -3.30 -0.84 -4.76
C ARG A 287 -4.05 -2.15 -5.02
N ARG A 288 -3.33 -3.16 -5.47
CA ARG A 288 -3.88 -4.51 -5.69
C ARG A 288 -4.26 -5.21 -4.39
#